data_e11938e08751d89f467bea18efdffebc
#
_entry.id   e11938e08751d89f467bea18efdffebc
#
_cell.length_a   1.000
_cell.length_b   1.000
_cell.length_c   1.000
_cell.angle_alpha   90.00
_cell.angle_beta   90.00
_cell.angle_gamma   90.00
#
_symmetry.space_group_name_H-M   'P 1'
#
loop_
_entity.id
_entity.type
_entity.pdbx_description
1 polymer ?
#
loop_
_entity_poly.entity_id
_entity_poly.type
_entity_poly.pdbx_seq_one_letter_code
_entity_poly.pdbx_strand_id
1 'polypeptide(L)'
;MKRLYTLAAAALLLLPTGLAAQNAAVRKIMQTAREDNRVMHHLDILCNRFGGRITGSDAQENALKWASQCFQEWGYDVQLEQVGTLATGFNRGGWWGRMTGDEQMTLNFVTPSYTAGTKGLQRGHVVIEPTTQEEFDRIRGRLRGAWVLLNGRFHGFAISNGPTAREYRRRTIVQNAENQRYNREHAGEDGEKRHISDSPGLFYDEMAKAGILGIIQASEVPMRALYDTYVV
;
A
#
# COMPACT_ATOMS: atom_id res chain seq x y z
N MET A 1 -35.22 29.30 -61.22
CA MET A 1 -34.91 30.06 -59.99
C MET A 1 -35.75 29.66 -58.78
N LYS A 2 -37.04 29.39 -58.89
CA LYS A 2 -37.90 29.00 -57.73
C LYS A 2 -37.52 27.67 -57.03
N ARG A 3 -36.93 26.70 -57.73
CA ARG A 3 -36.48 25.41 -57.10
C ARG A 3 -35.18 25.52 -56.30
N LEU A 4 -34.38 26.53 -56.54
CA LEU A 4 -33.11 26.75 -55.79
C LEU A 4 -33.41 27.34 -54.40
N TYR A 5 -34.43 28.18 -54.29
CA TYR A 5 -34.84 28.79 -53.01
C TYR A 5 -35.54 27.81 -52.10
N THR A 6 -36.25 26.80 -52.62
CA THR A 6 -36.87 25.73 -51.85
C THR A 6 -35.85 24.76 -51.24
N LEU A 7 -34.77 24.46 -51.93
CA LEU A 7 -33.64 23.65 -51.39
C LEU A 7 -32.82 24.41 -50.36
N ALA A 8 -32.59 25.70 -50.52
CA ALA A 8 -31.92 26.52 -49.54
C ALA A 8 -32.73 26.71 -48.25
N ALA A 9 -34.05 26.87 -48.37
CA ALA A 9 -34.94 26.96 -47.18
C ALA A 9 -35.05 25.62 -46.44
N ALA A 10 -35.04 24.47 -47.13
CA ALA A 10 -35.01 23.15 -46.47
C ALA A 10 -33.67 22.86 -45.78
N ALA A 11 -32.54 23.32 -46.32
CA ALA A 11 -31.25 23.18 -45.68
C ALA A 11 -31.08 24.05 -44.43
N LEU A 12 -31.73 25.20 -44.38
CA LEU A 12 -31.70 26.11 -43.21
C LEU A 12 -32.54 25.60 -42.02
N LEU A 13 -33.50 24.70 -42.26
CA LEU A 13 -34.32 24.10 -41.18
C LEU A 13 -33.68 22.88 -40.50
N LEU A 14 -32.56 22.39 -41.02
CA LEU A 14 -31.87 21.20 -40.49
C LEU A 14 -30.68 21.51 -39.56
N LEU A 15 -30.35 22.76 -39.27
CA LEU A 15 -29.06 23.14 -38.71
C LEU A 15 -28.98 23.56 -37.24
N PRO A 16 -29.99 23.68 -36.37
CA PRO A 16 -29.63 23.89 -34.97
C PRO A 16 -30.26 22.97 -33.92
N THR A 17 -30.91 21.89 -34.30
CA THR A 17 -31.54 21.06 -33.26
C THR A 17 -30.55 20.31 -32.39
N GLY A 18 -29.39 19.95 -32.87
CA GLY A 18 -28.36 19.24 -32.14
C GLY A 18 -27.67 20.11 -31.07
N LEU A 19 -27.34 21.34 -31.39
CA LEU A 19 -26.66 22.28 -30.47
C LEU A 19 -27.62 22.77 -29.33
N ALA A 20 -28.89 23.01 -29.66
CA ALA A 20 -29.89 23.40 -28.67
C ALA A 20 -30.22 22.25 -27.69
N ALA A 21 -30.32 21.03 -28.19
CA ALA A 21 -30.56 19.84 -27.38
C ALA A 21 -29.34 19.53 -26.45
N GLN A 22 -28.13 19.64 -26.99
CA GLN A 22 -26.90 19.47 -26.21
C GLN A 22 -26.79 20.52 -25.09
N ASN A 23 -27.10 21.78 -25.38
CA ASN A 23 -27.14 22.83 -24.36
C ASN A 23 -28.23 22.62 -23.30
N ALA A 24 -29.39 22.04 -23.65
CA ALA A 24 -30.45 21.72 -22.70
C ALA A 24 -30.03 20.54 -21.79
N ALA A 25 -29.40 19.49 -22.33
CA ALA A 25 -28.89 18.37 -21.56
C ALA A 25 -27.79 18.81 -20.58
N VAL A 26 -26.85 19.62 -21.04
CA VAL A 26 -25.78 20.17 -20.18
C VAL A 26 -26.36 21.03 -19.05
N ARG A 27 -27.33 21.91 -19.35
CA ARG A 27 -28.01 22.71 -18.33
C ARG A 27 -28.69 21.82 -17.28
N LYS A 28 -29.39 20.78 -17.72
CA LYS A 28 -30.07 19.84 -16.82
C LYS A 28 -29.08 19.10 -15.92
N ILE A 29 -27.95 18.62 -16.46
CA ILE A 29 -26.88 18.00 -15.69
C ILE A 29 -26.33 18.96 -14.63
N MET A 30 -26.02 20.21 -15.02
CA MET A 30 -25.52 21.21 -14.09
C MET A 30 -26.53 21.58 -13.01
N GLN A 31 -27.81 21.64 -13.33
CA GLN A 31 -28.87 21.89 -12.37
C GLN A 31 -28.99 20.73 -11.38
N THR A 32 -29.08 19.50 -11.85
CA THR A 32 -29.13 18.29 -11.01
C THR A 32 -27.89 18.21 -10.09
N ALA A 33 -26.71 18.48 -10.62
CA ALA A 33 -25.48 18.48 -9.84
C ALA A 33 -25.44 19.53 -8.70
N ARG A 34 -26.24 20.62 -8.83
CA ARG A 34 -26.36 21.64 -7.77
C ARG A 34 -27.48 21.32 -6.76
N GLU A 35 -28.57 20.75 -7.23
CA GLU A 35 -29.78 20.51 -6.43
C GLU A 35 -29.77 19.15 -5.71
N ASP A 36 -29.21 18.11 -6.35
CA ASP A 36 -29.12 16.74 -5.80
C ASP A 36 -27.72 16.17 -5.98
N ASN A 37 -26.74 16.82 -5.33
CA ASN A 37 -25.36 16.37 -5.35
C ASN A 37 -25.12 15.28 -4.29
N ARG A 38 -25.00 14.03 -4.72
CA ARG A 38 -24.76 12.87 -3.84
C ARG A 38 -23.31 12.42 -3.76
N VAL A 39 -22.37 13.17 -4.33
CA VAL A 39 -20.95 12.78 -4.37
C VAL A 39 -20.40 12.51 -2.97
N MET A 40 -20.68 13.43 -2.01
CA MET A 40 -20.22 13.26 -0.63
C MET A 40 -20.89 12.09 0.09
N HIS A 41 -22.15 11.78 -0.23
CA HIS A 41 -22.86 10.62 0.29
C HIS A 41 -22.22 9.32 -0.22
N HIS A 42 -21.91 9.22 -1.51
CA HIS A 42 -21.23 8.06 -2.07
C HIS A 42 -19.81 7.92 -1.52
N LEU A 43 -19.10 9.04 -1.35
CA LEU A 43 -17.77 9.03 -0.73
C LEU A 43 -17.84 8.54 0.72
N ASP A 44 -18.82 8.97 1.50
CA ASP A 44 -19.04 8.50 2.87
C ASP A 44 -19.26 6.98 2.93
N ILE A 45 -20.11 6.45 2.05
CA ILE A 45 -20.33 5.00 1.95
C ILE A 45 -19.03 4.26 1.62
N LEU A 46 -18.30 4.72 0.61
CA LEU A 46 -17.07 4.07 0.16
C LEU A 46 -15.96 4.14 1.22
N CYS A 47 -15.80 5.29 1.90
CA CYS A 47 -14.71 5.49 2.85
C CYS A 47 -15.02 4.97 4.25
N ASN A 48 -16.26 5.16 4.74
CA ASN A 48 -16.61 4.91 6.13
C ASN A 48 -17.37 3.59 6.33
N ARG A 49 -18.11 3.09 5.33
CA ARG A 49 -18.83 1.82 5.44
C ARG A 49 -18.04 0.65 4.90
N PHE A 50 -17.45 0.77 3.72
CA PHE A 50 -16.60 -0.27 3.13
C PHE A 50 -15.15 -0.14 3.59
N GLY A 51 -14.67 1.08 3.84
CA GLY A 51 -13.30 1.33 4.25
C GLY A 51 -12.27 1.07 3.17
N GLY A 52 -11.09 0.63 3.55
CA GLY A 52 -9.99 0.31 2.63
C GLY A 52 -10.31 -0.85 1.71
N ARG A 53 -10.41 -0.57 0.43
CA ARG A 53 -10.78 -1.53 -0.61
C ARG A 53 -9.54 -2.13 -1.27
N ILE A 54 -8.79 -2.88 -0.46
CA ILE A 54 -7.58 -3.58 -0.93
C ILE A 54 -7.98 -4.65 -1.94
N THR A 55 -7.25 -4.75 -3.05
CA THR A 55 -7.54 -5.73 -4.10
C THR A 55 -7.58 -7.15 -3.52
N GLY A 56 -8.65 -7.90 -3.83
CA GLY A 56 -8.88 -9.23 -3.28
C GLY A 56 -9.35 -9.26 -1.83
N SER A 57 -9.89 -8.14 -1.32
CA SER A 57 -10.56 -8.08 -0.01
C SER A 57 -12.08 -8.13 -0.14
N ASP A 58 -12.75 -8.56 0.92
CA ASP A 58 -14.21 -8.52 1.04
C ASP A 58 -14.76 -7.08 0.91
N ALA A 59 -14.00 -6.10 1.43
CA ALA A 59 -14.34 -4.68 1.31
C ALA A 59 -14.40 -4.21 -0.15
N GLN A 60 -13.44 -4.66 -0.98
CA GLN A 60 -13.45 -4.38 -2.42
C GLN A 60 -14.64 -5.05 -3.09
N GLU A 61 -14.86 -6.34 -2.84
CA GLU A 61 -15.95 -7.08 -3.46
C GLU A 61 -17.31 -6.46 -3.12
N ASN A 62 -17.53 -6.15 -1.85
CA ASN A 62 -18.77 -5.52 -1.39
C ASN A 62 -18.98 -4.12 -1.99
N ALA A 63 -17.92 -3.32 -2.11
CA ALA A 63 -17.98 -2.01 -2.75
C ALA A 63 -18.30 -2.10 -4.25
N LEU A 64 -17.75 -3.09 -4.96
CA LEU A 64 -18.06 -3.33 -6.38
C LEU A 64 -19.53 -3.75 -6.57
N LYS A 65 -20.04 -4.65 -5.73
CA LYS A 65 -21.46 -5.06 -5.75
C LYS A 65 -22.38 -3.86 -5.48
N TRP A 66 -22.07 -3.05 -4.48
CA TRP A 66 -22.82 -1.84 -4.20
C TRP A 66 -22.79 -0.84 -5.35
N ALA A 67 -21.62 -0.59 -5.94
CA ALA A 67 -21.49 0.31 -7.09
C ALA A 67 -22.30 -0.22 -8.30
N SER A 68 -22.24 -1.53 -8.57
CA SER A 68 -23.06 -2.16 -9.60
C SER A 68 -24.55 -1.93 -9.40
N GLN A 69 -25.04 -2.08 -8.16
CA GLN A 69 -26.45 -1.81 -7.82
C GLN A 69 -26.81 -0.34 -8.06
N CYS A 70 -25.97 0.61 -7.62
CA CYS A 70 -26.21 2.03 -7.87
C CYS A 70 -26.34 2.34 -9.38
N PHE A 71 -25.45 1.81 -10.19
CA PHE A 71 -25.51 2.02 -11.65
C PHE A 71 -26.76 1.39 -12.28
N GLN A 72 -27.18 0.21 -11.81
CA GLN A 72 -28.43 -0.41 -12.26
C GLN A 72 -29.66 0.43 -11.87
N GLU A 73 -29.69 0.97 -10.66
CA GLU A 73 -30.77 1.88 -10.21
C GLU A 73 -30.82 3.16 -11.05
N TRP A 74 -29.69 3.60 -11.60
CA TRP A 74 -29.63 4.75 -12.53
C TRP A 74 -29.96 4.38 -13.95
N GLY A 75 -30.33 3.12 -14.23
CA GLY A 75 -30.77 2.64 -15.54
C GLY A 75 -29.67 2.19 -16.48
N TYR A 76 -28.46 1.93 -15.96
CA TYR A 76 -27.38 1.34 -16.75
C TYR A 76 -27.48 -0.19 -16.77
N ASP A 77 -27.09 -0.78 -17.89
CA ASP A 77 -26.77 -2.21 -17.95
C ASP A 77 -25.34 -2.42 -17.42
N VAL A 78 -25.21 -3.22 -16.37
CA VAL A 78 -23.95 -3.37 -15.64
C VAL A 78 -23.52 -4.81 -15.58
N GLN A 79 -22.29 -5.06 -16.01
CA GLN A 79 -21.63 -6.36 -15.90
C GLN A 79 -20.36 -6.24 -15.07
N LEU A 80 -20.18 -7.13 -14.10
CA LEU A 80 -18.93 -7.29 -13.37
C LEU A 80 -18.05 -8.27 -14.14
N GLU A 81 -16.88 -7.82 -14.54
CA GLU A 81 -15.90 -8.63 -15.27
C GLU A 81 -14.72 -9.00 -14.36
N GLN A 82 -14.32 -10.27 -14.40
CA GLN A 82 -13.12 -10.73 -13.71
C GLN A 82 -11.89 -10.35 -14.53
N VAL A 83 -11.09 -9.42 -14.01
CA VAL A 83 -9.88 -8.92 -14.70
C VAL A 83 -8.62 -9.71 -14.36
N GLY A 84 -8.65 -10.55 -13.32
CA GLY A 84 -7.50 -11.35 -12.90
C GLY A 84 -7.75 -12.19 -11.65
N THR A 85 -6.72 -12.88 -11.23
CA THR A 85 -6.72 -13.68 -9.99
C THR A 85 -5.44 -13.40 -9.22
N LEU A 86 -5.58 -13.08 -7.93
CA LEU A 86 -4.47 -12.96 -7.01
C LEU A 86 -4.22 -14.31 -6.32
N ALA A 87 -2.96 -14.64 -6.07
CA ALA A 87 -2.59 -15.85 -5.33
C ALA A 87 -3.09 -15.81 -3.88
N THR A 88 -3.27 -14.62 -3.31
CA THR A 88 -3.71 -14.42 -1.92
C THR A 88 -4.58 -13.18 -1.84
N GLY A 89 -5.76 -13.29 -1.24
CA GLY A 89 -6.57 -12.16 -0.81
C GLY A 89 -6.06 -11.61 0.52
N PHE A 90 -6.57 -10.44 0.92
CA PHE A 90 -6.19 -9.82 2.19
C PHE A 90 -7.37 -9.13 2.84
N ASN A 91 -7.76 -9.63 4.01
CA ASN A 91 -8.69 -8.95 4.92
C ASN A 91 -7.94 -8.56 6.19
N ARG A 92 -7.98 -7.28 6.53
CA ARG A 92 -7.33 -6.79 7.76
C ARG A 92 -8.18 -7.17 8.98
N GLY A 93 -7.59 -7.95 9.89
CA GLY A 93 -8.19 -8.29 11.19
C GLY A 93 -7.86 -7.27 12.26
N GLY A 94 -8.27 -7.54 13.49
CA GLY A 94 -7.83 -6.79 14.67
C GLY A 94 -6.37 -7.12 15.02
N TRP A 95 -5.63 -6.12 15.52
CA TRP A 95 -4.26 -6.29 16.00
C TRP A 95 -4.03 -5.48 17.27
N TRP A 96 -3.15 -5.97 18.09
CA TRP A 96 -2.69 -5.28 19.29
C TRP A 96 -1.31 -5.80 19.69
N GLY A 97 -0.58 -5.03 20.47
CA GLY A 97 0.72 -5.42 20.99
C GLY A 97 1.11 -4.59 22.20
N ARG A 98 1.93 -5.16 23.05
CA ARG A 98 2.49 -4.47 24.20
C ARG A 98 3.91 -4.97 24.52
N MET A 99 4.72 -4.10 25.04
CA MET A 99 5.96 -4.47 25.71
C MET A 99 5.62 -5.03 27.10
N THR A 100 6.33 -6.07 27.50
CA THR A 100 6.26 -6.67 28.84
C THR A 100 7.67 -6.67 29.42
N GLY A 101 7.83 -6.26 30.65
CA GLY A 101 9.10 -6.08 31.33
C GLY A 101 8.93 -5.05 32.43
N ASP A 102 10.02 -4.40 32.82
CA ASP A 102 10.00 -3.37 33.86
C ASP A 102 9.17 -2.16 33.44
N GLU A 103 9.22 -1.79 32.15
CA GLU A 103 8.35 -0.78 31.56
C GLU A 103 7.27 -1.46 30.71
N GLN A 104 6.02 -1.40 31.17
CA GLN A 104 4.89 -1.88 30.41
C GLN A 104 4.34 -0.78 29.51
N MET A 105 4.32 -1.01 28.19
CA MET A 105 3.82 -0.05 27.22
C MET A 105 2.94 -0.74 26.17
N THR A 106 1.75 -0.20 25.93
CA THR A 106 0.93 -0.61 24.79
C THR A 106 1.51 0.02 23.53
N LEU A 107 1.74 -0.80 22.51
CA LEU A 107 2.27 -0.35 21.23
C LEU A 107 1.13 0.15 20.34
N ASN A 108 1.31 1.33 19.77
CA ASN A 108 0.46 1.87 18.72
C ASN A 108 1.15 1.62 17.38
N PHE A 109 0.57 0.77 16.53
CA PHE A 109 1.19 0.36 15.25
C PHE A 109 0.13 0.01 14.21
N VAL A 110 0.56 -0.13 12.98
CA VAL A 110 -0.22 -0.64 11.86
C VAL A 110 0.50 -1.82 11.21
N THR A 111 -0.25 -2.66 10.54
CA THR A 111 0.30 -3.78 9.77
C THR A 111 0.16 -3.48 8.29
N PRO A 112 1.22 -3.65 7.47
CA PRO A 112 1.12 -3.48 6.02
C PRO A 112 0.12 -4.47 5.40
N SER A 113 -0.49 -4.09 4.28
CA SER A 113 -1.36 -4.98 3.51
C SER A 113 -0.58 -6.20 3.00
N TYR A 114 -1.29 -7.32 2.81
CA TYR A 114 -0.75 -8.60 2.36
C TYR A 114 0.32 -9.20 3.28
N THR A 115 0.38 -8.78 4.54
CA THR A 115 1.22 -9.43 5.56
C THR A 115 0.44 -10.53 6.27
N ALA A 116 1.13 -11.61 6.61
CA ALA A 116 0.54 -12.69 7.38
C ALA A 116 0.21 -12.25 8.81
N GLY A 117 -0.91 -12.72 9.35
CA GLY A 117 -1.21 -12.61 10.77
C GLY A 117 -0.42 -13.60 11.61
N THR A 118 -0.41 -13.40 12.91
CA THR A 118 0.16 -14.35 13.88
C THR A 118 -0.81 -15.51 14.12
N LYS A 119 -0.25 -16.69 14.46
CA LYS A 119 -1.06 -17.83 14.93
C LYS A 119 -1.37 -17.65 16.41
N GLY A 120 -2.37 -16.84 16.72
CA GLY A 120 -2.71 -16.46 18.10
C GLY A 120 -1.68 -15.53 18.73
N LEU A 121 -1.72 -15.43 20.08
CA LEU A 121 -0.79 -14.59 20.83
C LEU A 121 0.65 -15.10 20.72
N GLN A 122 1.54 -14.23 20.26
CA GLN A 122 2.98 -14.50 20.18
C GLN A 122 3.73 -13.66 21.20
N ARG A 123 4.66 -14.28 21.92
CA ARG A 123 5.60 -13.62 22.82
C ARG A 123 7.03 -13.92 22.41
N GLY A 124 7.88 -12.92 22.41
CA GLY A 124 9.28 -13.08 22.10
C GLY A 124 10.09 -11.88 22.56
N HIS A 125 11.38 -12.09 22.71
CA HIS A 125 12.32 -11.01 22.96
C HIS A 125 12.55 -10.22 21.65
N VAL A 126 13.12 -9.04 21.78
CA VAL A 126 13.47 -8.17 20.64
C VAL A 126 14.96 -8.28 20.37
N VAL A 127 15.33 -8.36 19.11
CA VAL A 127 16.68 -8.22 18.59
C VAL A 127 16.75 -7.08 17.59
N ILE A 128 17.87 -6.37 17.53
CA ILE A 128 18.11 -5.33 16.54
C ILE A 128 18.60 -6.00 15.25
N GLU A 129 18.15 -5.52 14.11
CA GLU A 129 18.57 -5.99 12.80
C GLU A 129 20.08 -5.82 12.61
N PRO A 130 20.78 -6.86 12.11
CA PRO A 130 22.20 -6.76 11.79
C PRO A 130 22.42 -6.02 10.46
N THR A 131 23.51 -5.27 10.37
CA THR A 131 23.94 -4.59 9.14
C THR A 131 25.07 -5.30 8.43
N THR A 132 25.79 -6.19 9.14
CA THR A 132 26.92 -6.95 8.61
C THR A 132 26.76 -8.44 8.86
N GLN A 133 27.47 -9.26 8.09
CA GLN A 133 27.49 -10.71 8.30
C GLN A 133 27.99 -11.11 9.69
N GLU A 134 28.99 -10.40 10.21
CA GLU A 134 29.52 -10.65 11.56
C GLU A 134 28.46 -10.40 12.65
N GLU A 135 27.68 -9.32 12.51
CA GLU A 135 26.56 -9.04 13.44
C GLU A 135 25.47 -10.10 13.32
N PHE A 136 25.13 -10.51 12.10
CA PHE A 136 24.16 -11.58 11.87
C PHE A 136 24.59 -12.88 12.54
N ASP A 137 25.83 -13.30 12.36
CA ASP A 137 26.36 -14.54 12.95
C ASP A 137 26.33 -14.47 14.49
N ARG A 138 26.58 -13.30 15.07
CA ARG A 138 26.53 -13.06 16.52
C ARG A 138 25.14 -13.23 17.10
N ILE A 139 24.08 -12.80 16.37
CA ILE A 139 22.70 -12.86 16.86
C ILE A 139 21.93 -14.09 16.37
N ARG A 140 22.47 -14.84 15.42
CA ARG A 140 21.80 -15.96 14.73
C ARG A 140 21.13 -16.95 15.69
N GLY A 141 21.82 -17.30 16.78
CA GLY A 141 21.28 -18.21 17.80
C GLY A 141 20.09 -17.65 18.60
N ARG A 142 19.84 -16.34 18.52
CA ARG A 142 18.76 -15.64 19.22
C ARG A 142 17.59 -15.27 18.31
N LEU A 143 17.64 -15.55 17.03
CA LEU A 143 16.60 -15.16 16.07
C LEU A 143 15.32 -15.98 16.23
N ARG A 144 15.42 -17.25 16.58
CA ARG A 144 14.25 -18.11 16.71
C ARG A 144 13.32 -17.59 17.83
N GLY A 145 12.08 -17.30 17.50
CA GLY A 145 11.10 -16.76 18.44
C GLY A 145 11.32 -15.31 18.85
N ALA A 146 12.15 -14.56 18.10
CA ALA A 146 12.40 -13.15 18.34
C ALA A 146 11.50 -12.27 17.46
N TRP A 147 11.21 -11.06 17.92
CA TRP A 147 10.80 -9.92 17.13
C TRP A 147 12.05 -9.15 16.70
N VAL A 148 12.13 -8.79 15.42
CA VAL A 148 13.30 -8.05 14.91
C VAL A 148 12.93 -6.59 14.72
N LEU A 149 13.65 -5.70 15.39
CA LEU A 149 13.57 -4.26 15.19
C LEU A 149 14.45 -3.91 14.00
N LEU A 150 13.80 -3.49 12.89
CA LEU A 150 14.49 -3.12 11.66
C LEU A 150 15.16 -1.75 11.78
N ASN A 151 16.27 -1.61 11.08
CA ASN A 151 16.94 -0.34 10.88
C ASN A 151 16.09 0.61 10.03
N GLY A 152 16.39 1.91 10.12
CA GLY A 152 15.73 2.94 9.35
C GLY A 152 14.25 3.15 9.72
N ARG A 153 13.59 3.95 8.91
CA ARG A 153 12.18 4.29 9.07
C ARG A 153 11.36 3.75 7.92
N PHE A 154 10.13 3.41 8.22
CA PHE A 154 9.18 2.91 7.24
C PHE A 154 8.57 4.08 6.47
N HIS A 155 8.94 4.20 5.20
CA HIS A 155 8.38 5.20 4.26
C HIS A 155 7.04 4.79 3.68
N GLY A 156 6.56 3.68 4.13
CA GLY A 156 5.32 3.19 3.71
C GLY A 156 5.38 2.01 2.72
N PHE A 157 6.51 1.48 2.30
CA PHE A 157 6.61 0.32 1.41
C PHE A 157 7.03 -0.93 2.19
N ALA A 158 6.28 -2.03 2.03
CA ALA A 158 6.71 -3.31 2.56
C ALA A 158 8.09 -3.69 2.00
N ILE A 159 8.87 -4.45 2.78
CA ILE A 159 10.14 -4.97 2.31
C ILE A 159 9.88 -5.88 1.11
N SER A 160 10.35 -5.46 -0.05
CA SER A 160 10.19 -6.26 -1.27
C SER A 160 10.97 -7.57 -1.16
N ASN A 161 10.36 -8.66 -1.59
CA ASN A 161 10.98 -9.99 -1.60
C ASN A 161 11.17 -10.55 -3.03
N GLY A 162 11.06 -9.68 -4.03
CA GLY A 162 11.32 -10.03 -5.43
C GLY A 162 12.81 -10.30 -5.73
N PRO A 163 13.12 -10.88 -6.88
CA PRO A 163 14.49 -11.25 -7.27
C PRO A 163 15.47 -10.06 -7.21
N THR A 164 15.08 -8.90 -7.72
CA THR A 164 15.89 -7.68 -7.73
C THR A 164 16.22 -7.21 -6.31
N ALA A 165 15.24 -7.23 -5.40
CA ALA A 165 15.45 -6.83 -4.02
C ALA A 165 16.39 -7.79 -3.27
N ARG A 166 16.28 -9.10 -3.53
CA ARG A 166 17.19 -10.10 -2.96
C ARG A 166 18.61 -9.91 -3.45
N GLU A 167 18.79 -9.61 -4.72
CA GLU A 167 20.11 -9.34 -5.29
C GLU A 167 20.71 -8.05 -4.71
N TYR A 168 19.92 -6.99 -4.58
CA TYR A 168 20.34 -5.76 -3.92
C TYR A 168 20.85 -6.05 -2.49
N ARG A 169 20.05 -6.76 -1.67
CA ARG A 169 20.44 -7.12 -0.31
C ARG A 169 21.77 -7.90 -0.27
N ARG A 170 21.93 -8.89 -1.13
CA ARG A 170 23.17 -9.67 -1.23
C ARG A 170 24.39 -8.80 -1.50
N ARG A 171 24.30 -7.90 -2.50
CA ARG A 171 25.39 -6.98 -2.84
C ARG A 171 25.71 -6.04 -1.68
N THR A 172 24.68 -5.50 -1.03
CA THR A 172 24.84 -4.60 0.11
C THR A 172 25.51 -5.30 1.29
N ILE A 173 25.16 -6.53 1.61
CA ILE A 173 25.79 -7.33 2.67
C ILE A 173 27.28 -7.52 2.37
N VAL A 174 27.64 -7.88 1.13
CA VAL A 174 29.05 -8.05 0.71
C VAL A 174 29.78 -6.71 0.84
N GLN A 175 29.20 -5.61 0.32
CA GLN A 175 29.80 -4.28 0.40
C GLN A 175 29.99 -3.83 1.85
N ASN A 176 29.03 -4.08 2.71
CA ASN A 176 29.14 -3.77 4.15
C ASN A 176 30.28 -4.54 4.80
N ALA A 177 30.45 -5.82 4.48
CA ALA A 177 31.57 -6.63 5.00
C ALA A 177 32.94 -6.10 4.55
N GLU A 178 33.07 -5.69 3.29
CA GLU A 178 34.28 -5.07 2.76
C GLU A 178 34.55 -3.71 3.42
N ASN A 179 33.54 -2.86 3.57
CA ASN A 179 33.66 -1.55 4.19
C ASN A 179 34.02 -1.69 5.69
N GLN A 180 33.42 -2.65 6.39
CA GLN A 180 33.73 -2.93 7.79
C GLN A 180 35.19 -3.39 7.95
N ARG A 181 35.68 -4.27 7.07
CA ARG A 181 37.09 -4.68 7.07
C ARG A 181 38.01 -3.51 6.82
N TYR A 182 37.77 -2.71 5.79
CA TYR A 182 38.52 -1.51 5.48
C TYR A 182 38.59 -0.56 6.68
N ASN A 183 37.44 -0.26 7.31
CA ASN A 183 37.36 0.63 8.46
C ASN A 183 38.13 0.11 9.67
N ARG A 184 38.28 -1.20 9.83
CA ARG A 184 39.09 -1.84 10.88
C ARG A 184 40.58 -1.73 10.57
N GLU A 185 40.97 -2.01 9.34
CA GLU A 185 42.39 -1.97 8.90
C GLU A 185 42.94 -0.55 8.96
N HIS A 186 42.12 0.48 8.77
CA HIS A 186 42.49 1.89 8.80
C HIS A 186 42.02 2.60 10.09
N ALA A 187 41.78 1.84 11.14
CA ALA A 187 41.38 2.40 12.44
C ALA A 187 42.53 3.20 13.03
N GLY A 188 42.36 4.53 13.21
CA GLY A 188 43.37 5.42 13.77
C GLY A 188 44.12 6.28 12.72
N GLU A 189 43.80 6.10 11.44
CA GLU A 189 44.24 7.02 10.38
C GLU A 189 43.24 8.20 10.28
N ASP A 190 43.69 9.38 9.88
CA ASP A 190 42.88 10.59 9.67
C ASP A 190 42.06 10.49 8.36
N GLY A 191 41.69 9.29 7.93
CA GLY A 191 40.93 8.99 6.74
C GLY A 191 39.41 8.89 6.97
N GLU A 192 38.62 9.20 5.94
CA GLU A 192 37.18 9.06 6.00
C GLU A 192 36.77 7.56 6.04
N LYS A 193 35.96 7.18 7.02
CA LYS A 193 35.43 5.82 7.12
C LYS A 193 34.45 5.54 6.01
N ARG A 194 34.53 4.35 5.45
CA ARG A 194 33.55 3.88 4.46
C ARG A 194 32.21 3.63 5.13
N HIS A 195 31.16 4.07 4.46
CA HIS A 195 29.78 3.93 4.94
C HIS A 195 29.36 2.46 5.00
N ILE A 196 28.77 2.07 6.13
CA ILE A 196 28.06 0.79 6.30
C ILE A 196 26.57 1.07 6.10
N SER A 197 25.97 0.47 5.07
CA SER A 197 24.54 0.64 4.80
C SER A 197 23.71 -0.01 5.90
N ASP A 198 22.77 0.75 6.45
CA ASP A 198 21.74 0.32 7.39
C ASP A 198 20.37 0.12 6.72
N SER A 199 20.38 -0.14 5.42
CA SER A 199 19.16 -0.39 4.65
C SER A 199 18.30 -1.48 5.31
N PRO A 200 17.00 -1.23 5.54
CA PRO A 200 16.15 -2.16 6.28
C PRO A 200 15.94 -3.48 5.53
N GLY A 201 15.92 -4.57 6.28
CA GLY A 201 15.63 -5.90 5.76
C GLY A 201 16.80 -6.56 5.04
N LEU A 202 18.05 -6.14 5.29
CA LEU A 202 19.23 -6.74 4.63
C LEU A 202 19.27 -8.27 4.79
N PHE A 203 19.02 -8.79 5.98
CA PHE A 203 19.00 -10.22 6.29
C PHE A 203 17.58 -10.80 6.37
N TYR A 204 16.61 -10.20 5.65
CA TYR A 204 15.20 -10.59 5.73
C TYR A 204 14.97 -12.10 5.50
N ASP A 205 15.54 -12.65 4.43
CA ASP A 205 15.35 -14.07 4.08
C ASP A 205 15.98 -15.01 5.11
N GLU A 206 17.15 -14.66 5.63
CA GLU A 206 17.89 -15.43 6.63
C GLU A 206 17.19 -15.37 8.00
N MET A 207 16.70 -14.21 8.40
CA MET A 207 15.95 -14.02 9.64
C MET A 207 14.61 -14.78 9.58
N ALA A 208 13.90 -14.72 8.45
CA ALA A 208 12.68 -15.46 8.25
C ALA A 208 12.91 -16.99 8.35
N LYS A 209 13.97 -17.51 7.71
CA LYS A 209 14.37 -18.93 7.81
C LYS A 209 14.78 -19.33 9.21
N ALA A 210 15.36 -18.42 9.98
CA ALA A 210 15.72 -18.67 11.38
C ALA A 210 14.52 -18.75 12.33
N GLY A 211 13.30 -18.40 11.87
CA GLY A 211 12.06 -18.55 12.61
C GLY A 211 11.78 -17.36 13.54
N ILE A 212 12.01 -16.14 13.07
CA ILE A 212 11.53 -14.93 13.76
C ILE A 212 10.01 -14.92 13.83
N LEU A 213 9.45 -14.24 14.83
CA LEU A 213 8.00 -14.03 14.96
C LEU A 213 7.48 -12.97 14.00
N GLY A 214 8.30 -11.97 13.71
CA GLY A 214 7.98 -10.87 12.81
C GLY A 214 8.98 -9.74 12.92
N ILE A 215 8.70 -8.68 12.19
CA ILE A 215 9.54 -7.47 12.14
C ILE A 215 8.79 -6.27 12.68
N ILE A 216 9.50 -5.35 13.29
CA ILE A 216 8.99 -4.08 13.82
C ILE A 216 9.85 -2.98 13.21
N GLN A 217 9.22 -1.93 12.71
CA GLN A 217 9.94 -0.78 12.15
C GLN A 217 9.28 0.52 12.60
N ALA A 218 10.10 1.53 12.90
CA ALA A 218 9.60 2.86 13.18
C ALA A 218 9.00 3.50 11.92
N SER A 219 7.91 4.26 12.09
CA SER A 219 7.29 4.99 11.00
C SER A 219 7.94 6.35 10.83
N GLU A 220 8.17 6.77 9.58
CA GLU A 220 8.59 8.13 9.24
C GLU A 220 7.41 9.08 9.05
N VAL A 221 6.25 8.54 8.70
CA VAL A 221 5.02 9.29 8.51
C VAL A 221 4.01 8.97 9.61
N PRO A 222 3.03 9.84 9.89
CA PRO A 222 1.98 9.54 10.84
C PRO A 222 1.29 8.22 10.51
N MET A 223 1.04 7.37 11.51
CA MET A 223 0.44 6.05 11.31
C MET A 223 -0.91 6.09 10.56
N ARG A 224 -1.67 7.18 10.71
CA ARG A 224 -2.90 7.41 9.93
C ARG A 224 -2.65 7.46 8.43
N ALA A 225 -1.48 7.94 8.01
CA ALA A 225 -1.08 7.97 6.60
C ALA A 225 -0.59 6.61 6.09
N LEU A 226 -0.21 5.69 6.98
CA LEU A 226 0.18 4.31 6.65
C LEU A 226 -1.02 3.37 6.56
N TYR A 227 -2.16 3.78 7.11
CA TYR A 227 -3.37 2.99 7.08
C TYR A 227 -3.90 2.96 5.65
N ASP A 228 -3.84 1.81 5.01
CA ASP A 228 -4.28 1.59 3.62
C ASP A 228 -3.52 2.39 2.53
N THR A 229 -2.30 2.86 2.81
CA THR A 229 -1.49 3.60 1.83
C THR A 229 -0.95 2.70 0.70
N TYR A 230 -1.11 1.40 0.79
CA TYR A 230 -0.61 0.43 -0.19
C TYR A 230 -1.74 -0.24 -0.89
N VAL A 231 -2.24 0.46 -1.87
CA VAL A 231 -2.95 -0.11 -2.99
C VAL A 231 -1.99 0.02 -4.18
N VAL A 232 -1.34 -1.03 -4.55
CA VAL A 232 -0.76 -1.17 -5.87
C VAL A 232 -1.71 -2.02 -6.67
#